data_faa0f91bbcaa0a6079ccaa6480182728
#
_entry.id   faa0f91bbcaa0a6079ccaa6480182728
#
_cell.length_a   1.000
_cell.length_b   1.000
_cell.length_c   1.000
_cell.angle_alpha   90.00
_cell.angle_beta   90.00
_cell.angle_gamma   90.00
#
_symmetry.space_group_name_H-M   'P 1'
#
loop_
_entity.id
_entity.type
_entity.pdbx_description
1 polymer ?
#
loop_
_entity_poly.entity_id
_entity_poly.type
_entity_poly.pdbx_seq_one_letter_code
_entity_poly.pdbx_strand_id
1 'polypeptide(L)'
;MESELLSARNQLQELAFFFVLLNAGFEIRLKEVRLYVLVMASLPAAFELLGLTLYGVCAQGYTLVESLVLGTVLFCLGEGLVVPKMEELSSQFPGHPMPRLVLTWASLEATFALTLFGILTGVSDPANHPHANVGVLILGSAVQVTCTVAAGATFGASSGWLIARRGQLKYKGKQVFMDTTVEAFLLILGVALVVYSLGDPDILSLGLVEGDSLFQPELFVIVTGCFFAHSTDPVLLQDVGSAVSGVWVFGSIILFTLLGSRTDIADFEMKTILQVVPLMTTGMFLRFVGVLVATWLTAGMRGGCRCARCVQAHKASFVPDALFCFLSSLPRATIQGALGSLPVQQRFFQYDPSRREVQAFVAATARLYIFVFSILGAVLLEFHGPNLLRVASQRRALFACERAADAAELDGRGLPADPREVTLAVRPPPPLCAAGAGAAEDSCGGQASSCSALGGARGGAAAGAPEEPEG
;
A
#
# COMPACT_ATOMS: atom_id res chain seq x y z
N MET A 1 -3.39 37.92 10.43
CA MET A 1 -2.48 37.47 9.33
C MET A 1 -1.74 36.19 9.67
N GLU A 2 -1.06 36.07 10.83
CA GLU A 2 -0.37 34.85 11.22
C GLU A 2 -1.31 33.66 11.49
N SER A 3 -2.44 33.90 12.16
CA SER A 3 -3.48 32.90 12.41
C SER A 3 -4.16 32.40 11.12
N GLU A 4 -4.37 33.30 10.16
CA GLU A 4 -4.96 32.93 8.86
C GLU A 4 -4.00 32.13 8.00
N LEU A 5 -2.71 32.46 8.02
CA LEU A 5 -1.69 31.66 7.34
C LEU A 5 -1.55 30.25 7.94
N LEU A 6 -1.66 30.13 9.27
CA LEU A 6 -1.65 28.83 9.94
C LEU A 6 -2.88 28.00 9.59
N SER A 7 -4.07 28.64 9.53
CA SER A 7 -5.31 27.97 9.11
C SER A 7 -5.22 27.50 7.66
N ALA A 8 -4.82 28.37 6.73
CA ALA A 8 -4.66 28.01 5.32
C ALA A 8 -3.64 26.88 5.11
N ARG A 9 -2.55 26.89 5.87
CA ARG A 9 -1.52 25.83 5.85
C ARG A 9 -2.10 24.49 6.31
N ASN A 10 -2.90 24.46 7.39
CA ASN A 10 -3.52 23.23 7.88
C ASN A 10 -4.51 22.69 6.85
N GLN A 11 -5.36 23.53 6.29
CA GLN A 11 -6.29 23.13 5.23
C GLN A 11 -5.58 22.56 3.99
N LEU A 12 -4.46 23.18 3.60
CA LEU A 12 -3.66 22.69 2.48
C LEU A 12 -3.01 21.34 2.80
N GLN A 13 -2.59 21.11 4.05
CA GLN A 13 -2.07 19.82 4.50
C GLN A 13 -3.16 18.73 4.49
N GLU A 14 -4.36 19.05 4.95
CA GLU A 14 -5.52 18.13 4.93
C GLU A 14 -5.93 17.77 3.50
N LEU A 15 -5.98 18.77 2.60
CA LEU A 15 -6.25 18.52 1.18
C LEU A 15 -5.19 17.64 0.53
N ALA A 16 -3.92 17.90 0.80
CA ALA A 16 -2.83 17.07 0.28
C ALA A 16 -2.92 15.64 0.82
N PHE A 17 -3.24 15.47 2.10
CA PHE A 17 -3.45 14.17 2.71
C PHE A 17 -4.65 13.43 2.13
N PHE A 18 -5.76 14.13 1.87
CA PHE A 18 -6.92 13.57 1.17
C PHE A 18 -6.54 12.94 -0.19
N PHE A 19 -5.71 13.61 -1.00
CA PHE A 19 -5.24 13.03 -2.27
C PHE A 19 -4.37 11.79 -2.07
N VAL A 20 -3.55 11.76 -1.03
CA VAL A 20 -2.77 10.56 -0.66
C VAL A 20 -3.71 9.39 -0.35
N LEU A 21 -4.74 9.62 0.47
CA LEU A 21 -5.72 8.60 0.86
C LEU A 21 -6.52 8.07 -0.34
N LEU A 22 -6.94 8.96 -1.22
CA LEU A 22 -7.67 8.58 -2.42
C LEU A 22 -6.80 7.70 -3.34
N ASN A 23 -5.54 8.08 -3.56
CA ASN A 23 -4.59 7.28 -4.34
C ASN A 23 -4.34 5.92 -3.70
N ALA A 24 -4.11 5.87 -2.38
CA ALA A 24 -3.94 4.61 -1.65
C ALA A 24 -5.14 3.67 -1.84
N GLY A 25 -6.37 4.20 -1.83
CA GLY A 25 -7.58 3.44 -2.13
C GLY A 25 -7.56 2.80 -3.53
N PHE A 26 -7.09 3.52 -4.54
CA PHE A 26 -6.98 3.01 -5.91
C PHE A 26 -5.94 1.88 -6.06
N GLU A 27 -4.91 1.87 -5.24
CA GLU A 27 -3.85 0.85 -5.27
C GLU A 27 -4.29 -0.48 -4.65
N ILE A 28 -5.30 -0.48 -3.77
CA ILE A 28 -5.83 -1.70 -3.14
C ILE A 28 -6.60 -2.54 -4.15
N ARG A 29 -5.95 -3.57 -4.68
CA ARG A 29 -6.58 -4.55 -5.57
C ARG A 29 -7.19 -5.68 -4.77
N LEU A 30 -8.49 -5.63 -4.48
CA LEU A 30 -9.20 -6.63 -3.68
C LEU A 30 -9.00 -8.08 -4.18
N LYS A 31 -8.82 -8.27 -5.50
CA LYS A 31 -8.53 -9.59 -6.10
C LYS A 31 -7.16 -10.15 -5.72
N GLU A 32 -6.21 -9.30 -5.36
CA GLU A 32 -4.85 -9.67 -4.95
C GLU A 32 -4.74 -9.83 -3.43
N VAL A 33 -5.72 -9.37 -2.67
CA VAL A 33 -5.77 -9.51 -1.21
C VAL A 33 -6.07 -10.96 -0.85
N ARG A 34 -5.00 -11.73 -0.63
CA ARG A 34 -5.05 -13.12 -0.18
C ARG A 34 -4.55 -13.21 1.26
N LEU A 35 -4.86 -14.31 1.92
CA LEU A 35 -4.46 -14.51 3.32
C LEU A 35 -2.95 -14.26 3.56
N TYR A 36 -2.08 -14.67 2.63
CA TYR A 36 -0.65 -14.44 2.78
C TYR A 36 -0.27 -12.95 2.70
N VAL A 37 -1.02 -12.13 1.94
CA VAL A 37 -0.83 -10.67 1.87
C VAL A 37 -1.26 -10.02 3.19
N LEU A 38 -2.40 -10.44 3.74
CA LEU A 38 -2.86 -9.98 5.05
C LEU A 38 -1.86 -10.30 6.15
N VAL A 39 -1.29 -11.51 6.17
CA VAL A 39 -0.24 -11.88 7.13
C VAL A 39 1.01 -11.02 6.96
N MET A 40 1.42 -10.73 5.72
CA MET A 40 2.57 -9.86 5.44
C MET A 40 2.32 -8.40 5.79
N ALA A 41 1.08 -7.91 5.69
CA ALA A 41 0.73 -6.55 6.08
C ALA A 41 0.57 -6.40 7.60
N SER A 42 -0.06 -7.37 8.26
CA SER A 42 -0.44 -7.23 9.68
C SER A 42 0.66 -7.67 10.65
N LEU A 43 1.40 -8.74 10.35
CA LEU A 43 2.31 -9.33 11.32
C LEU A 43 3.55 -8.46 11.60
N PRO A 44 4.29 -7.94 10.59
CA PRO A 44 5.39 -7.01 10.82
C PRO A 44 4.94 -5.73 11.53
N ALA A 45 3.78 -5.19 11.14
CA ALA A 45 3.17 -4.03 11.76
C ALA A 45 2.84 -4.27 13.24
N ALA A 46 2.23 -5.42 13.57
CA ALA A 46 1.90 -5.79 14.94
C ALA A 46 3.15 -5.98 15.81
N PHE A 47 4.21 -6.58 15.28
CA PHE A 47 5.47 -6.73 16.01
C PHE A 47 6.14 -5.38 16.30
N GLU A 48 6.16 -4.48 15.32
CA GLU A 48 6.70 -3.13 15.52
C GLU A 48 5.85 -2.34 16.53
N LEU A 49 4.51 -2.33 16.36
CA LEU A 49 3.58 -1.71 17.27
C LEU A 49 3.79 -2.21 18.71
N LEU A 50 3.90 -3.54 18.86
CA LEU A 50 4.18 -4.17 20.16
C LEU A 50 5.50 -3.65 20.75
N GLY A 51 6.56 -3.57 19.96
CA GLY A 51 7.87 -3.09 20.40
C GLY A 51 7.85 -1.64 20.85
N LEU A 52 7.23 -0.79 20.04
CA LEU A 52 7.08 0.64 20.34
C LEU A 52 6.24 0.85 21.60
N THR A 53 5.13 0.09 21.73
CA THR A 53 4.24 0.15 22.89
C THR A 53 4.94 -0.33 24.15
N LEU A 54 5.62 -1.47 24.12
CA LEU A 54 6.36 -1.98 25.27
C LEU A 54 7.47 -1.03 25.70
N TYR A 55 8.19 -0.44 24.73
CA TYR A 55 9.21 0.57 25.05
C TYR A 55 8.60 1.82 25.69
N GLY A 56 7.47 2.31 25.15
CA GLY A 56 6.76 3.46 25.72
C GLY A 56 6.32 3.23 27.16
N VAL A 57 5.74 2.05 27.45
CA VAL A 57 5.32 1.70 28.81
C VAL A 57 6.51 1.48 29.75
N CYS A 58 7.48 0.66 29.34
CA CYS A 58 8.55 0.20 30.24
C CYS A 58 9.69 1.22 30.41
N ALA A 59 10.06 1.95 29.34
CA ALA A 59 11.21 2.85 29.37
C ALA A 59 10.83 4.32 29.55
N GLN A 60 9.67 4.75 28.99
CA GLN A 60 9.21 6.13 29.09
C GLN A 60 8.19 6.33 30.22
N GLY A 61 7.62 5.26 30.79
CA GLY A 61 6.60 5.34 31.82
C GLY A 61 5.25 5.87 31.33
N TYR A 62 4.98 5.74 30.04
CA TYR A 62 3.70 6.15 29.44
C TYR A 62 2.61 5.14 29.77
N THR A 63 1.37 5.59 29.74
CA THR A 63 0.22 4.68 29.81
C THR A 63 0.15 3.81 28.57
N LEU A 64 -0.61 2.71 28.65
CA LEU A 64 -0.81 1.83 27.50
C LEU A 64 -1.41 2.57 26.29
N VAL A 65 -2.39 3.46 26.52
CA VAL A 65 -3.06 4.23 25.45
C VAL A 65 -2.09 5.21 24.80
N GLU A 66 -1.32 5.96 25.59
CA GLU A 66 -0.29 6.88 25.08
C GLU A 66 0.77 6.15 24.24
N SER A 67 1.21 4.99 24.72
CA SER A 67 2.19 4.15 24.02
C SER A 67 1.61 3.53 22.75
N LEU A 68 0.31 3.17 22.74
CA LEU A 68 -0.37 2.70 21.55
C LEU A 68 -0.54 3.81 20.51
N VAL A 69 -0.89 5.04 20.92
CA VAL A 69 -0.93 6.21 20.01
C VAL A 69 0.44 6.46 19.40
N LEU A 70 1.49 6.50 20.22
CA LEU A 70 2.87 6.64 19.75
C LEU A 70 3.22 5.54 18.73
N GLY A 71 2.98 4.28 19.08
CA GLY A 71 3.26 3.15 18.22
C GLY A 71 2.47 3.20 16.91
N THR A 72 1.18 3.56 16.98
CA THR A 72 0.30 3.61 15.80
C THR A 72 0.72 4.69 14.81
N VAL A 73 1.17 5.83 15.28
CA VAL A 73 1.72 6.89 14.41
C VAL A 73 2.99 6.41 13.68
N LEU A 74 3.80 5.56 14.30
CA LEU A 74 5.14 5.24 13.82
C LEU A 74 5.24 3.95 12.99
N PHE A 75 4.43 2.92 13.26
CA PHE A 75 4.64 1.59 12.68
C PHE A 75 4.39 1.50 11.17
N CYS A 76 3.57 2.39 10.60
CA CYS A 76 3.18 2.30 9.20
C CYS A 76 4.33 2.64 8.26
N LEU A 77 4.50 1.88 7.19
CA LEU A 77 5.46 2.19 6.14
C LEU A 77 5.02 3.41 5.31
N GLY A 78 5.98 4.10 4.71
CA GLY A 78 5.74 5.32 3.92
C GLY A 78 5.35 4.99 2.47
N GLU A 79 4.06 4.87 2.19
CA GLU A 79 3.54 4.56 0.85
C GLU A 79 4.11 5.48 -0.22
N GLY A 80 4.13 6.79 0.05
CA GLY A 80 4.57 7.79 -0.91
C GLY A 80 5.99 7.62 -1.44
N LEU A 81 6.85 6.88 -0.74
CA LEU A 81 8.21 6.55 -1.18
C LEU A 81 8.30 5.13 -1.72
N VAL A 82 7.54 4.20 -1.12
CA VAL A 82 7.62 2.78 -1.44
C VAL A 82 6.89 2.44 -2.73
N VAL A 83 5.69 2.97 -2.94
CA VAL A 83 4.85 2.63 -4.09
C VAL A 83 5.52 2.93 -5.43
N PRO A 84 6.02 4.16 -5.70
CA PRO A 84 6.68 4.46 -6.98
C PRO A 84 7.89 3.55 -7.22
N LYS A 85 8.66 3.23 -6.17
CA LYS A 85 9.81 2.35 -6.29
C LYS A 85 9.42 0.90 -6.55
N MET A 86 8.32 0.42 -5.97
CA MET A 86 7.81 -0.92 -6.23
C MET A 86 7.25 -1.06 -7.65
N GLU A 87 6.61 -0.03 -8.20
CA GLU A 87 6.16 0.00 -9.59
C GLU A 87 7.35 -0.07 -10.56
N GLU A 88 8.40 0.72 -10.32
CA GLU A 88 9.64 0.66 -11.07
C GLU A 88 10.26 -0.74 -11.03
N LEU A 89 10.42 -1.32 -9.83
CA LEU A 89 10.98 -2.66 -9.64
C LEU A 89 10.09 -3.75 -10.26
N SER A 90 8.76 -3.58 -10.24
CA SER A 90 7.83 -4.49 -10.91
C SER A 90 8.00 -4.48 -12.42
N SER A 91 8.34 -3.33 -13.02
CA SER A 91 8.64 -3.22 -14.45
C SER A 91 10.01 -3.79 -14.81
N GLN A 92 11.01 -3.60 -13.95
CA GLN A 92 12.37 -4.13 -14.15
C GLN A 92 12.44 -5.66 -13.95
N PHE A 93 11.63 -6.23 -13.07
CA PHE A 93 11.57 -7.65 -12.75
C PHE A 93 10.18 -8.25 -13.02
N PRO A 94 9.74 -8.31 -14.29
CA PRO A 94 8.42 -8.81 -14.63
C PRO A 94 8.28 -10.28 -14.21
N GLY A 95 7.21 -10.57 -13.45
CA GLY A 95 6.94 -11.91 -12.92
C GLY A 95 7.53 -12.21 -11.54
N HIS A 96 8.35 -11.32 -10.97
CA HIS A 96 8.77 -11.46 -9.57
C HIS A 96 7.62 -11.05 -8.62
N PRO A 97 7.20 -11.89 -7.66
CA PRO A 97 6.00 -11.63 -6.86
C PRO A 97 6.19 -10.58 -5.77
N MET A 98 7.45 -10.29 -5.36
CA MET A 98 7.72 -9.45 -4.19
C MET A 98 7.32 -7.98 -4.38
N PRO A 99 7.66 -7.28 -5.48
CA PRO A 99 7.26 -5.88 -5.66
C PRO A 99 5.74 -5.70 -5.59
N ARG A 100 4.97 -6.57 -6.26
CA ARG A 100 3.50 -6.55 -6.22
C ARG A 100 2.94 -6.85 -4.83
N LEU A 101 3.58 -7.78 -4.10
CA LEU A 101 3.20 -8.07 -2.72
C LEU A 101 3.36 -6.83 -1.84
N VAL A 102 4.49 -6.11 -1.98
CA VAL A 102 4.77 -4.91 -1.18
C VAL A 102 3.80 -3.77 -1.54
N LEU A 103 3.42 -3.60 -2.81
CA LEU A 103 2.40 -2.63 -3.22
C LEU A 103 1.09 -2.83 -2.46
N THR A 104 0.53 -4.05 -2.52
CA THR A 104 -0.73 -4.35 -1.83
C THR A 104 -0.57 -4.32 -0.30
N TRP A 105 0.60 -4.72 0.21
CA TRP A 105 0.91 -4.66 1.63
C TRP A 105 0.94 -3.22 2.15
N ALA A 106 1.59 -2.31 1.43
CA ALA A 106 1.73 -0.91 1.82
C ALA A 106 0.37 -0.27 2.11
N SER A 107 -0.56 -0.35 1.16
CA SER A 107 -1.89 0.23 1.28
C SER A 107 -2.75 -0.42 2.37
N LEU A 108 -2.61 -1.74 2.59
CA LEU A 108 -3.30 -2.42 3.70
C LEU A 108 -2.74 -1.98 5.06
N GLU A 109 -1.42 -1.83 5.19
CA GLU A 109 -0.80 -1.40 6.46
C GLU A 109 -1.21 0.02 6.81
N ALA A 110 -1.30 0.93 5.83
CA ALA A 110 -1.83 2.27 6.04
C ALA A 110 -3.29 2.26 6.50
N THR A 111 -4.11 1.42 5.88
CA THR A 111 -5.51 1.25 6.30
C THR A 111 -5.60 0.77 7.74
N PHE A 112 -4.75 -0.18 8.16
CA PHE A 112 -4.69 -0.65 9.56
C PHE A 112 -4.24 0.46 10.51
N ALA A 113 -3.22 1.25 10.14
CA ALA A 113 -2.73 2.35 10.95
C ALA A 113 -3.81 3.42 11.17
N LEU A 114 -4.48 3.84 10.10
CA LEU A 114 -5.55 4.83 10.16
C LEU A 114 -6.76 4.34 10.96
N THR A 115 -7.18 3.08 10.76
CA THR A 115 -8.27 2.48 11.52
C THR A 115 -7.94 2.42 13.00
N LEU A 116 -6.74 1.97 13.37
CA LEU A 116 -6.32 1.89 14.76
C LEU A 116 -6.17 3.28 15.37
N PHE A 117 -5.62 4.24 14.61
CA PHE A 117 -5.50 5.61 15.08
C PHE A 117 -6.86 6.25 15.35
N GLY A 118 -7.84 6.06 14.46
CA GLY A 118 -9.21 6.55 14.67
C GLY A 118 -9.86 5.97 15.93
N ILE A 119 -9.67 4.66 16.20
CA ILE A 119 -10.13 4.05 17.46
C ILE A 119 -9.46 4.72 18.66
N LEU A 120 -8.15 4.95 18.57
CA LEU A 120 -7.39 5.55 19.67
C LEU A 120 -7.72 7.03 19.85
N THR A 121 -8.11 7.75 18.81
CA THR A 121 -8.58 9.13 18.88
C THR A 121 -9.79 9.24 19.81
N GLY A 122 -10.82 8.42 19.62
CA GLY A 122 -11.99 8.39 20.47
C GLY A 122 -11.68 8.07 21.95
N VAL A 123 -10.69 7.19 22.20
CA VAL A 123 -10.26 6.85 23.57
C VAL A 123 -9.39 7.95 24.20
N SER A 124 -8.68 8.74 23.39
CA SER A 124 -7.71 9.75 23.85
C SER A 124 -8.29 11.15 23.99
N ASP A 125 -9.53 11.36 23.52
CA ASP A 125 -10.20 12.65 23.55
C ASP A 125 -10.48 13.09 24.99
N PRO A 126 -10.02 14.29 25.40
CA PRO A 126 -10.26 14.81 26.74
C PRO A 126 -11.73 15.07 27.03
N ALA A 127 -12.57 15.31 26.02
CA ALA A 127 -14.03 15.49 26.20
C ALA A 127 -14.72 14.23 26.72
N ASN A 128 -14.16 13.06 26.41
CA ASN A 128 -14.70 11.76 26.77
C ASN A 128 -14.29 11.26 28.16
N HIS A 129 -13.44 11.98 28.88
CA HIS A 129 -13.00 11.66 30.24
C HIS A 129 -13.60 12.66 31.26
N PRO A 130 -14.00 12.23 32.45
CA PRO A 130 -13.60 11.03 33.23
C PRO A 130 -14.69 9.95 33.41
N HIS A 131 -15.81 10.01 32.71
CA HIS A 131 -16.98 9.16 32.98
C HIS A 131 -17.30 8.14 31.88
N ALA A 132 -16.61 8.16 30.75
CA ALA A 132 -16.87 7.24 29.67
C ALA A 132 -16.38 5.81 30.00
N ASN A 133 -17.30 4.85 29.86
CA ASN A 133 -16.95 3.44 29.99
C ASN A 133 -16.09 3.05 28.76
N VAL A 134 -14.85 2.62 28.97
CA VAL A 134 -13.90 2.21 27.91
C VAL A 134 -14.55 1.17 26.96
N GLY A 135 -15.41 0.30 27.48
CA GLY A 135 -16.16 -0.66 26.67
C GLY A 135 -17.12 0.00 25.68
N VAL A 136 -17.77 1.09 26.06
CA VAL A 136 -18.67 1.86 25.16
C VAL A 136 -17.86 2.57 24.07
N LEU A 137 -16.70 3.13 24.41
CA LEU A 137 -15.80 3.78 23.45
C LEU A 137 -15.28 2.79 22.40
N ILE A 138 -14.81 1.61 22.84
CA ILE A 138 -14.35 0.56 21.91
C ILE A 138 -15.50 0.07 21.01
N LEU A 139 -16.69 -0.12 21.58
CA LEU A 139 -17.87 -0.54 20.80
C LEU A 139 -18.27 0.56 19.81
N GLY A 140 -18.30 1.82 20.22
CA GLY A 140 -18.59 2.97 19.36
C GLY A 140 -17.61 3.04 18.18
N SER A 141 -16.31 2.94 18.45
CA SER A 141 -15.28 2.91 17.40
C SER A 141 -15.42 1.70 16.46
N ALA A 142 -15.77 0.52 16.97
CA ALA A 142 -16.02 -0.66 16.14
C ALA A 142 -17.26 -0.46 15.22
N VAL A 143 -18.32 0.15 15.74
CA VAL A 143 -19.51 0.52 14.95
C VAL A 143 -19.15 1.57 13.90
N GLN A 144 -18.42 2.61 14.27
CA GLN A 144 -17.93 3.64 13.36
C GLN A 144 -17.14 3.05 12.18
N VAL A 145 -16.13 2.21 12.46
CA VAL A 145 -15.35 1.52 11.44
C VAL A 145 -16.22 0.67 10.53
N THR A 146 -17.15 -0.10 11.10
CA THR A 146 -18.06 -0.97 10.34
C THR A 146 -18.98 -0.15 9.43
N CYS A 147 -19.57 0.92 9.96
CA CYS A 147 -20.40 1.85 9.18
C CYS A 147 -19.59 2.54 8.07
N THR A 148 -18.38 2.96 8.37
CA THR A 148 -17.47 3.59 7.41
C THR A 148 -17.15 2.64 6.25
N VAL A 149 -16.78 1.40 6.54
CA VAL A 149 -16.47 0.41 5.51
C VAL A 149 -17.72 0.08 4.68
N ALA A 150 -18.87 -0.12 5.29
CA ALA A 150 -20.13 -0.42 4.58
C ALA A 150 -20.55 0.75 3.68
N ALA A 151 -20.54 1.96 4.20
CA ALA A 151 -20.87 3.17 3.44
C ALA A 151 -19.86 3.44 2.33
N GLY A 152 -18.54 3.38 2.60
CA GLY A 152 -17.49 3.55 1.60
C GLY A 152 -17.59 2.54 0.46
N ALA A 153 -17.87 1.28 0.79
CA ALA A 153 -18.10 0.25 -0.21
C ALA A 153 -19.33 0.57 -1.10
N THR A 154 -20.43 1.05 -0.51
CA THR A 154 -21.63 1.41 -1.28
C THR A 154 -21.40 2.64 -2.16
N PHE A 155 -20.78 3.71 -1.66
CA PHE A 155 -20.46 4.91 -2.45
C PHE A 155 -19.45 4.60 -3.55
N GLY A 156 -18.38 3.87 -3.26
CA GLY A 156 -17.38 3.48 -4.23
C GLY A 156 -17.93 2.57 -5.31
N ALA A 157 -18.64 1.50 -4.92
CA ALA A 157 -19.23 0.56 -5.88
C ALA A 157 -20.32 1.21 -6.74
N SER A 158 -21.19 2.05 -6.17
CA SER A 158 -22.24 2.74 -6.93
C SER A 158 -21.68 3.73 -7.93
N SER A 159 -20.67 4.51 -7.56
CA SER A 159 -20.00 5.45 -8.45
C SER A 159 -19.21 4.73 -9.55
N GLY A 160 -18.50 3.64 -9.25
CA GLY A 160 -17.83 2.80 -10.24
C GLY A 160 -18.81 2.13 -11.22
N TRP A 161 -19.92 1.60 -10.71
CA TRP A 161 -20.98 1.03 -11.53
C TRP A 161 -21.65 2.09 -12.42
N LEU A 162 -21.87 3.30 -11.89
CA LEU A 162 -22.43 4.41 -12.66
C LEU A 162 -21.55 4.77 -13.86
N ILE A 163 -20.26 4.86 -13.63
CA ILE A 163 -19.28 5.15 -14.69
C ILE A 163 -19.15 3.97 -15.66
N ALA A 164 -19.16 2.73 -15.20
CA ALA A 164 -19.11 1.56 -16.08
C ALA A 164 -20.33 1.50 -17.05
N ARG A 165 -21.47 2.07 -16.66
CA ARG A 165 -22.69 2.14 -17.48
C ARG A 165 -22.93 3.50 -18.15
N ARG A 166 -21.96 4.42 -18.14
CA ARG A 166 -22.10 5.80 -18.64
C ARG A 166 -22.65 5.88 -20.07
N GLY A 167 -22.21 5.01 -20.99
CA GLY A 167 -22.69 4.98 -22.36
C GLY A 167 -24.16 4.55 -22.54
N GLN A 168 -24.73 3.90 -21.51
CA GLN A 168 -26.14 3.44 -21.51
C GLN A 168 -27.09 4.43 -20.83
N LEU A 169 -26.57 5.36 -20.03
CA LEU A 169 -27.36 6.32 -19.28
C LEU A 169 -27.80 7.49 -20.17
N LYS A 170 -29.07 7.47 -20.57
CA LYS A 170 -29.69 8.53 -21.35
C LYS A 170 -30.79 9.22 -20.52
N TYR A 171 -30.72 10.54 -20.41
CA TYR A 171 -31.78 11.37 -19.84
C TYR A 171 -32.39 12.24 -20.92
N LYS A 172 -33.73 12.16 -21.13
CA LYS A 172 -34.46 12.86 -22.21
C LYS A 172 -33.83 12.69 -23.59
N GLY A 173 -33.31 11.48 -23.91
CA GLY A 173 -32.71 11.15 -25.20
C GLY A 173 -31.26 11.65 -25.41
N LYS A 174 -30.70 12.40 -24.45
CA LYS A 174 -29.30 12.83 -24.45
C LYS A 174 -28.46 11.94 -23.53
N GLN A 175 -27.23 11.66 -23.95
CA GLN A 175 -26.28 10.99 -23.05
C GLN A 175 -25.97 11.90 -21.87
N VAL A 176 -25.99 11.34 -20.65
CA VAL A 176 -25.72 12.06 -19.40
C VAL A 176 -24.22 12.30 -19.23
N PHE A 177 -23.41 11.37 -19.70
CA PHE A 177 -21.94 11.43 -19.61
C PHE A 177 -21.35 11.47 -21.02
N MET A 178 -20.29 12.26 -21.21
CA MET A 178 -19.60 12.41 -22.50
C MET A 178 -18.60 11.28 -22.82
N ASP A 179 -18.49 10.30 -21.97
CA ASP A 179 -17.58 9.15 -22.14
C ASP A 179 -16.08 9.52 -22.08
N THR A 180 -15.73 10.48 -21.22
CA THR A 180 -14.36 10.94 -21.04
C THR A 180 -13.76 10.48 -19.70
N THR A 181 -12.44 10.26 -19.68
CA THR A 181 -11.67 9.96 -18.46
C THR A 181 -11.82 11.07 -17.42
N VAL A 182 -11.92 12.34 -17.89
CA VAL A 182 -12.06 13.51 -17.02
C VAL A 182 -13.35 13.47 -16.22
N GLU A 183 -14.47 13.07 -16.83
CA GLU A 183 -15.75 12.94 -16.11
C GLU A 183 -15.67 11.86 -15.01
N ALA A 184 -15.05 10.72 -15.31
CA ALA A 184 -14.86 9.66 -14.35
C ALA A 184 -13.96 10.10 -13.17
N PHE A 185 -12.89 10.83 -13.48
CA PHE A 185 -12.02 11.43 -12.46
C PHE A 185 -12.77 12.46 -11.60
N LEU A 186 -13.51 13.38 -12.22
CA LEU A 186 -14.28 14.40 -11.48
C LEU A 186 -15.40 13.79 -10.63
N LEU A 187 -16.03 12.71 -11.12
CA LEU A 187 -17.05 12.00 -10.33
C LEU A 187 -16.45 11.39 -9.08
N ILE A 188 -15.36 10.64 -9.22
CA ILE A 188 -14.75 9.99 -8.03
C ILE A 188 -14.17 11.03 -7.07
N LEU A 189 -13.58 12.09 -7.59
CA LEU A 189 -13.09 13.20 -6.78
C LEU A 189 -14.24 13.86 -6.01
N GLY A 190 -15.36 14.17 -6.68
CA GLY A 190 -16.54 14.73 -6.06
C GLY A 190 -17.16 13.80 -5.01
N VAL A 191 -17.29 12.52 -5.32
CA VAL A 191 -17.78 11.50 -4.35
C VAL A 191 -16.86 11.41 -3.16
N ALA A 192 -15.55 11.36 -3.37
CA ALA A 192 -14.57 11.27 -2.28
C ALA A 192 -14.58 12.52 -1.38
N LEU A 193 -14.76 13.72 -1.95
CA LEU A 193 -14.89 14.95 -1.18
C LEU A 193 -16.18 14.95 -0.33
N VAL A 194 -17.31 14.53 -0.91
CA VAL A 194 -18.58 14.38 -0.17
C VAL A 194 -18.41 13.38 0.97
N VAL A 195 -17.79 12.25 0.71
CA VAL A 195 -17.53 11.19 1.68
C VAL A 195 -16.61 11.67 2.81
N TYR A 196 -15.56 12.42 2.47
CA TYR A 196 -14.67 13.05 3.46
C TYR A 196 -15.43 14.04 4.36
N SER A 197 -16.28 14.88 3.75
CA SER A 197 -17.11 15.83 4.49
C SER A 197 -18.15 15.17 5.39
N LEU A 198 -18.72 14.01 4.98
CA LEU A 198 -19.65 13.24 5.82
C LEU A 198 -18.98 12.63 7.08
N GLY A 199 -17.65 12.57 7.10
CA GLY A 199 -16.87 12.20 8.28
C GLY A 199 -16.75 13.30 9.32
N ASP A 200 -17.22 14.52 9.04
CA ASP A 200 -17.22 15.63 9.99
C ASP A 200 -18.28 15.38 11.08
N PRO A 201 -17.91 15.43 12.38
CA PRO A 201 -18.85 15.23 13.49
C PRO A 201 -19.98 16.27 13.51
N ASP A 202 -19.76 17.47 12.98
CA ASP A 202 -20.79 18.53 12.87
C ASP A 202 -21.90 18.20 11.87
N ILE A 203 -21.64 17.30 10.91
CA ILE A 203 -22.59 16.89 9.88
C ILE A 203 -23.35 15.63 10.30
N LEU A 204 -22.63 14.61 10.77
CA LEU A 204 -23.19 13.31 11.16
C LEU A 204 -22.52 12.79 12.41
N SER A 205 -23.21 12.90 13.57
CA SER A 205 -22.74 12.34 14.83
C SER A 205 -23.38 10.98 15.12
N LEU A 206 -22.62 10.09 15.76
CA LEU A 206 -23.13 8.79 16.23
C LEU A 206 -24.06 8.94 17.43
N GLY A 207 -23.97 10.06 18.16
CA GLY A 207 -24.79 10.36 19.33
C GLY A 207 -24.49 9.51 20.56
N LEU A 208 -23.43 8.69 20.53
CA LEU A 208 -23.00 7.87 21.68
C LEU A 208 -22.11 8.69 22.63
N VAL A 209 -21.33 9.61 22.09
CA VAL A 209 -20.48 10.53 22.84
C VAL A 209 -20.49 11.89 22.14
N GLU A 210 -20.37 13.00 22.88
CA GLU A 210 -20.28 14.35 22.30
C GLU A 210 -19.03 14.46 21.43
N GLY A 211 -19.20 14.82 20.15
CA GLY A 211 -18.09 14.97 19.19
C GLY A 211 -17.74 13.73 18.37
N ASP A 212 -18.41 12.58 18.60
CA ASP A 212 -18.17 11.37 17.79
C ASP A 212 -18.82 11.49 16.41
N SER A 213 -18.01 11.44 15.36
CA SER A 213 -18.51 11.30 13.99
C SER A 213 -19.03 9.89 13.71
N LEU A 214 -20.05 9.77 12.86
CA LEU A 214 -20.57 8.45 12.44
C LEU A 214 -19.56 7.71 11.55
N PHE A 215 -18.75 8.42 10.79
CA PHE A 215 -17.78 7.88 9.85
C PHE A 215 -16.37 8.40 10.15
N GLN A 216 -15.39 7.55 9.94
CA GLN A 216 -13.98 7.94 9.97
C GLN A 216 -13.57 8.45 8.59
N PRO A 217 -13.29 9.76 8.40
CA PRO A 217 -13.17 10.38 7.07
C PRO A 217 -12.02 9.77 6.25
N GLU A 218 -10.88 9.48 6.87
CA GLU A 218 -9.70 8.96 6.20
C GLU A 218 -9.96 7.53 5.67
N LEU A 219 -10.51 6.65 6.51
CA LEU A 219 -10.86 5.30 6.11
C LEU A 219 -11.97 5.29 5.05
N PHE A 220 -12.92 6.23 5.16
CA PHE A 220 -14.04 6.36 4.23
C PHE A 220 -13.56 6.63 2.80
N VAL A 221 -12.60 7.57 2.63
CA VAL A 221 -12.01 7.88 1.32
C VAL A 221 -11.26 6.68 0.73
N ILE A 222 -10.44 6.00 1.53
CA ILE A 222 -9.68 4.82 1.06
C ILE A 222 -10.64 3.73 0.59
N VAL A 223 -11.64 3.40 1.39
CA VAL A 223 -12.62 2.33 1.05
C VAL A 223 -13.41 2.73 -0.19
N THR A 224 -13.83 3.98 -0.32
CA THR A 224 -14.54 4.49 -1.49
C THR A 224 -13.69 4.37 -2.75
N GLY A 225 -12.42 4.78 -2.71
CA GLY A 225 -11.45 4.62 -3.81
C GLY A 225 -11.24 3.15 -4.21
N CYS A 226 -11.08 2.28 -3.23
CA CYS A 226 -10.87 0.84 -3.43
C CYS A 226 -12.07 0.17 -4.12
N PHE A 227 -13.28 0.42 -3.65
CA PHE A 227 -14.48 -0.17 -4.25
C PHE A 227 -14.86 0.46 -5.59
N PHE A 228 -14.57 1.75 -5.80
CA PHE A 228 -14.65 2.37 -7.12
C PHE A 228 -13.73 1.66 -8.11
N ALA A 229 -12.45 1.50 -7.76
CA ALA A 229 -11.46 0.81 -8.59
C ALA A 229 -11.85 -0.64 -8.91
N HIS A 230 -12.48 -1.33 -7.94
CA HIS A 230 -12.96 -2.70 -8.13
C HIS A 230 -14.18 -2.80 -9.05
N SER A 231 -15.04 -1.78 -9.07
CA SER A 231 -16.32 -1.76 -9.81
C SER A 231 -16.23 -1.10 -11.17
N THR A 232 -15.08 -0.50 -11.52
CA THR A 232 -14.83 0.19 -12.78
C THR A 232 -14.16 -0.73 -13.80
N ASP A 233 -14.35 -0.42 -15.10
CA ASP A 233 -13.69 -1.13 -16.19
C ASP A 233 -12.16 -1.00 -16.09
N PRO A 234 -11.37 -2.07 -16.27
CA PRO A 234 -9.91 -2.04 -16.18
C PRO A 234 -9.23 -1.00 -17.08
N VAL A 235 -9.74 -0.76 -18.29
CA VAL A 235 -9.16 0.23 -19.21
C VAL A 235 -9.33 1.64 -18.66
N LEU A 236 -10.56 1.99 -18.28
CA LEU A 236 -10.85 3.30 -17.68
C LEU A 236 -10.16 3.48 -16.33
N LEU A 237 -10.05 2.41 -15.54
CA LEU A 237 -9.36 2.44 -14.27
C LEU A 237 -7.90 2.84 -14.41
N GLN A 238 -7.22 2.37 -15.47
CA GLN A 238 -5.84 2.76 -15.73
C GLN A 238 -5.71 4.26 -16.01
N ASP A 239 -6.62 4.81 -16.83
CA ASP A 239 -6.60 6.24 -17.16
C ASP A 239 -6.95 7.12 -15.96
N VAL A 240 -8.00 6.78 -15.22
CA VAL A 240 -8.39 7.50 -14.00
C VAL A 240 -7.32 7.35 -12.92
N GLY A 241 -6.75 6.17 -12.74
CA GLY A 241 -5.65 5.92 -11.81
C GLY A 241 -4.43 6.77 -12.11
N SER A 242 -4.07 6.93 -13.39
CA SER A 242 -2.95 7.80 -13.79
C SER A 242 -3.23 9.29 -13.46
N ALA A 243 -4.48 9.74 -13.63
CA ALA A 243 -4.89 11.10 -13.27
C ALA A 243 -4.83 11.31 -11.74
N VAL A 244 -5.33 10.35 -10.95
CA VAL A 244 -5.27 10.38 -9.48
C VAL A 244 -3.81 10.38 -9.00
N SER A 245 -2.95 9.53 -9.57
CA SER A 245 -1.51 9.50 -9.26
C SER A 245 -0.82 10.82 -9.63
N GLY A 246 -1.20 11.48 -10.73
CA GLY A 246 -0.69 12.80 -11.08
C GLY A 246 -1.04 13.87 -10.05
N VAL A 247 -2.28 13.88 -9.58
CA VAL A 247 -2.72 14.79 -8.50
C VAL A 247 -2.04 14.45 -7.18
N TRP A 248 -1.84 13.16 -6.89
CA TRP A 248 -1.10 12.70 -5.72
C TRP A 248 0.35 13.21 -5.71
N VAL A 249 1.07 13.15 -6.84
CA VAL A 249 2.44 13.69 -6.93
C VAL A 249 2.47 15.16 -6.53
N PHE A 250 1.52 15.95 -7.04
CA PHE A 250 1.37 17.36 -6.66
C PHE A 250 1.05 17.51 -5.16
N GLY A 251 0.08 16.75 -4.65
CA GLY A 251 -0.28 16.73 -3.22
C GLY A 251 0.89 16.32 -2.32
N SER A 252 1.68 15.35 -2.73
CA SER A 252 2.85 14.89 -1.98
C SER A 252 3.94 15.96 -1.86
N ILE A 253 4.20 16.73 -2.94
CA ILE A 253 5.14 17.85 -2.90
C ILE A 253 4.69 18.89 -1.86
N ILE A 254 3.42 19.25 -1.86
CA ILE A 254 2.85 20.19 -0.89
C ILE A 254 2.99 19.60 0.53
N LEU A 255 2.56 18.36 0.75
CA LEU A 255 2.58 17.70 2.04
C LEU A 255 4.00 17.67 2.62
N PHE A 256 4.98 17.21 1.85
CA PHE A 256 6.37 17.11 2.31
C PHE A 256 7.03 18.47 2.52
N THR A 257 6.72 19.47 1.68
CA THR A 257 7.19 20.84 1.87
C THR A 257 6.65 21.44 3.16
N LEU A 258 5.34 21.29 3.42
CA LEU A 258 4.71 21.77 4.65
C LEU A 258 5.25 21.07 5.89
N LEU A 259 5.47 19.75 5.78
CA LEU A 259 6.05 18.95 6.86
C LEU A 259 7.49 19.38 7.15
N GLY A 260 8.32 19.52 6.11
CA GLY A 260 9.70 19.98 6.23
C GLY A 260 9.78 21.38 6.85
N SER A 261 8.86 22.28 6.47
CA SER A 261 8.83 23.65 7.04
C SER A 261 8.46 23.70 8.53
N ARG A 262 7.89 22.62 9.09
CA ARG A 262 7.62 22.45 10.54
C ARG A 262 8.78 21.79 11.30
N THR A 263 9.78 21.33 10.58
CA THR A 263 10.91 20.60 11.19
C THR A 263 12.07 21.56 11.31
N ASP A 264 12.22 22.15 12.48
CA ASP A 264 13.46 22.87 12.84
C ASP A 264 14.41 21.87 13.51
N ILE A 265 15.60 21.73 12.94
CA ILE A 265 16.62 20.84 13.49
C ILE A 265 17.07 21.33 14.87
N ALA A 266 16.98 22.62 15.13
CA ALA A 266 17.29 23.22 16.41
C ALA A 266 16.29 22.84 17.52
N ASP A 267 15.06 22.48 17.16
CA ASP A 267 14.01 22.04 18.12
C ASP A 267 14.27 20.62 18.67
N PHE A 268 15.18 19.86 18.05
CA PHE A 268 15.55 18.54 18.57
C PHE A 268 16.53 18.65 19.74
N GLU A 269 15.98 18.74 20.94
CA GLU A 269 16.79 18.62 22.14
C GLU A 269 17.56 17.29 22.16
N MET A 270 18.82 17.30 22.57
CA MET A 270 19.64 16.10 22.70
C MET A 270 18.97 15.03 23.58
N LYS A 271 18.20 15.44 24.58
CA LYS A 271 17.41 14.55 25.44
C LYS A 271 16.38 13.76 24.62
N THR A 272 15.65 14.43 23.72
CA THR A 272 14.66 13.79 22.83
C THR A 272 15.32 12.79 21.90
N ILE A 273 16.46 13.14 21.30
CA ILE A 273 17.20 12.25 20.42
C ILE A 273 17.64 10.98 21.17
N LEU A 274 18.19 11.12 22.38
CA LEU A 274 18.62 9.99 23.21
C LEU A 274 17.47 9.07 23.62
N GLN A 275 16.25 9.57 23.70
CA GLN A 275 15.04 8.77 23.98
C GLN A 275 14.47 8.11 22.72
N VAL A 276 14.51 8.81 21.59
CA VAL A 276 13.91 8.34 20.33
C VAL A 276 14.79 7.29 19.65
N VAL A 277 16.12 7.40 19.70
CA VAL A 277 17.01 6.43 19.04
C VAL A 277 16.83 4.98 19.55
N PRO A 278 16.78 4.70 20.85
CA PRO A 278 16.49 3.35 21.34
C PRO A 278 15.06 2.89 20.99
N LEU A 279 14.08 3.80 21.03
CA LEU A 279 12.70 3.52 20.59
C LEU A 279 12.68 3.06 19.14
N MET A 280 13.32 3.83 18.23
CA MET A 280 13.45 3.51 16.81
C MET A 280 14.11 2.14 16.58
N THR A 281 15.21 1.90 17.30
CA THR A 281 15.96 0.64 17.18
C THR A 281 15.11 -0.55 17.63
N THR A 282 14.38 -0.41 18.74
CA THR A 282 13.48 -1.45 19.26
C THR A 282 12.34 -1.74 18.28
N GLY A 283 11.69 -0.69 17.75
CA GLY A 283 10.62 -0.82 16.76
C GLY A 283 11.10 -1.53 15.50
N MET A 284 12.23 -1.08 14.92
CA MET A 284 12.79 -1.67 13.71
C MET A 284 13.29 -3.10 13.92
N PHE A 285 13.88 -3.41 15.05
CA PHE A 285 14.31 -4.76 15.38
C PHE A 285 13.11 -5.74 15.43
N LEU A 286 12.03 -5.35 16.13
CA LEU A 286 10.83 -6.18 16.19
C LEU A 286 10.12 -6.25 14.85
N ARG A 287 10.13 -5.18 14.04
CA ARG A 287 9.65 -5.25 12.67
C ARG A 287 10.45 -6.25 11.84
N PHE A 288 11.78 -6.24 11.94
CA PHE A 288 12.62 -7.24 11.25
C PHE A 288 12.24 -8.66 11.64
N VAL A 289 12.08 -8.94 12.94
CA VAL A 289 11.60 -10.24 13.43
C VAL A 289 10.22 -10.57 12.86
N GLY A 290 9.30 -9.62 12.87
CA GLY A 290 7.96 -9.77 12.30
C GLY A 290 7.99 -10.11 10.81
N VAL A 291 8.85 -9.45 10.02
CA VAL A 291 9.05 -9.77 8.59
C VAL A 291 9.60 -11.18 8.40
N LEU A 292 10.59 -11.59 9.20
CA LEU A 292 11.13 -12.96 9.13
C LEU A 292 10.03 -13.99 9.41
N VAL A 293 9.26 -13.80 10.48
CA VAL A 293 8.17 -14.71 10.86
C VAL A 293 7.07 -14.71 9.79
N ALA A 294 6.65 -13.55 9.29
CA ALA A 294 5.64 -13.43 8.25
C ALA A 294 6.09 -14.10 6.94
N THR A 295 7.34 -13.87 6.53
CA THR A 295 7.91 -14.50 5.34
C THR A 295 7.99 -16.00 5.48
N TRP A 296 8.35 -16.50 6.66
CA TRP A 296 8.41 -17.93 6.96
C TRP A 296 7.00 -18.57 6.92
N LEU A 297 6.01 -17.97 7.58
CA LEU A 297 4.63 -18.45 7.58
C LEU A 297 4.01 -18.46 6.19
N THR A 298 4.29 -17.43 5.40
CA THR A 298 3.70 -17.28 4.07
C THR A 298 4.44 -18.06 2.97
N ALA A 299 5.62 -18.59 3.24
CA ALA A 299 6.39 -19.37 2.27
C ALA A 299 5.60 -20.56 1.68
N GLY A 300 4.75 -21.20 2.49
CA GLY A 300 3.87 -22.28 2.06
C GLY A 300 2.59 -21.81 1.31
N MET A 301 2.19 -20.55 1.49
CA MET A 301 0.93 -20.03 0.95
C MET A 301 1.12 -19.36 -0.43
N ARG A 302 2.32 -18.85 -0.73
CA ARG A 302 2.61 -18.07 -1.96
C ARG A 302 2.58 -18.91 -3.23
N GLY A 303 2.81 -20.21 -3.14
CA GLY A 303 2.95 -21.08 -4.30
C GLY A 303 1.65 -21.44 -5.03
N GLY A 304 0.48 -21.07 -4.51
CA GLY A 304 -0.82 -21.49 -5.09
C GLY A 304 -1.01 -23.01 -5.21
N CYS A 305 0.06 -23.75 -5.07
CA CYS A 305 0.14 -25.20 -5.14
C CYS A 305 0.67 -25.74 -3.79
N ARG A 306 -0.11 -26.53 -3.11
CA ARG A 306 0.31 -27.22 -1.85
C ARG A 306 1.34 -28.33 -2.11
N CYS A 307 1.93 -28.40 -3.29
CA CYS A 307 2.97 -29.38 -3.56
C CYS A 307 4.25 -29.03 -2.78
N ALA A 308 4.89 -30.03 -2.20
CA ALA A 308 6.16 -29.91 -1.49
C ALA A 308 7.24 -29.15 -2.31
N ARG A 309 7.09 -29.18 -3.63
CA ARG A 309 7.99 -28.55 -4.61
C ARG A 309 7.96 -27.01 -4.57
N CYS A 310 6.77 -26.39 -4.50
CA CYS A 310 6.66 -24.93 -4.43
C CYS A 310 7.17 -24.39 -3.10
N VAL A 311 6.95 -25.12 -2.01
CA VAL A 311 7.44 -24.78 -0.67
C VAL A 311 8.97 -24.74 -0.61
N GLN A 312 9.64 -25.70 -1.26
CA GLN A 312 11.10 -25.74 -1.27
C GLN A 312 11.73 -24.65 -2.14
N ALA A 313 11.12 -24.30 -3.29
CA ALA A 313 11.60 -23.20 -4.13
C ALA A 313 11.52 -21.85 -3.39
N HIS A 314 10.48 -21.65 -2.59
CA HIS A 314 10.38 -20.48 -1.72
C HIS A 314 11.39 -20.48 -0.58
N LYS A 315 11.74 -21.65 -0.02
CA LYS A 315 12.79 -21.75 0.99
C LYS A 315 14.17 -21.36 0.45
N ALA A 316 14.47 -21.65 -0.82
CA ALA A 316 15.73 -21.27 -1.45
C ALA A 316 15.93 -19.74 -1.56
N SER A 317 14.84 -18.97 -1.76
CA SER A 317 14.88 -17.51 -1.85
C SER A 317 14.47 -16.79 -0.54
N PHE A 318 14.30 -17.51 0.57
CA PHE A 318 13.77 -16.97 1.82
C PHE A 318 14.54 -15.73 2.32
N VAL A 319 15.87 -15.84 2.43
CA VAL A 319 16.68 -14.73 2.97
C VAL A 319 16.63 -13.47 2.11
N PRO A 320 16.89 -13.54 0.79
CA PRO A 320 16.79 -12.34 -0.04
C PRO A 320 15.37 -11.78 -0.11
N ASP A 321 14.33 -12.62 -0.10
CA ASP A 321 12.93 -12.16 -0.07
C ASP A 321 12.60 -11.45 1.25
N ALA A 322 13.01 -12.01 2.39
CA ALA A 322 12.80 -11.40 3.70
C ALA A 322 13.56 -10.07 3.85
N LEU A 323 14.82 -10.03 3.40
CA LEU A 323 15.59 -8.78 3.41
C LEU A 323 14.98 -7.73 2.48
N PHE A 324 14.51 -8.13 1.30
CA PHE A 324 13.81 -7.21 0.40
C PHE A 324 12.54 -6.65 1.05
N CYS A 325 11.71 -7.49 1.66
CA CYS A 325 10.51 -7.07 2.38
C CYS A 325 10.85 -6.13 3.55
N PHE A 326 11.92 -6.42 4.29
CA PHE A 326 12.36 -5.57 5.38
C PHE A 326 12.84 -4.19 4.87
N LEU A 327 13.71 -4.17 3.84
CA LEU A 327 14.17 -2.91 3.24
C LEU A 327 13.02 -2.09 2.66
N SER A 328 12.05 -2.74 2.02
CA SER A 328 10.85 -2.08 1.50
C SER A 328 9.98 -1.48 2.61
N SER A 329 10.10 -1.99 3.83
CA SER A 329 9.34 -1.51 4.98
C SER A 329 10.04 -0.44 5.81
N LEU A 330 11.27 -0.05 5.46
CA LEU A 330 12.02 1.00 6.17
C LEU A 330 11.55 2.42 5.86
N PRO A 331 11.24 2.81 4.59
CA PRO A 331 10.87 4.19 4.31
C PRO A 331 9.65 4.63 5.13
N ARG A 332 9.74 5.80 5.76
CA ARG A 332 8.69 6.41 6.58
C ARG A 332 8.46 7.83 6.09
N ALA A 333 7.22 8.19 5.82
CA ALA A 333 6.95 9.51 5.29
C ALA A 333 5.51 10.00 5.52
N THR A 334 4.55 9.57 4.68
CA THR A 334 3.23 10.16 4.53
C THR A 334 2.36 10.02 5.78
N ILE A 335 2.21 8.82 6.30
CA ILE A 335 1.34 8.54 7.44
C ILE A 335 1.89 9.17 8.73
N GLN A 336 3.21 9.06 8.97
CA GLN A 336 3.85 9.72 10.11
C GLN A 336 3.70 11.23 10.04
N GLY A 337 3.79 11.80 8.84
CA GLY A 337 3.62 13.24 8.62
C GLY A 337 2.21 13.72 8.89
N ALA A 338 1.22 12.94 8.49
CA ALA A 338 -0.18 13.25 8.70
C ALA A 338 -0.58 13.04 10.16
N LEU A 339 -0.36 11.83 10.70
CA LEU A 339 -0.81 11.47 12.04
C LEU A 339 0.04 12.07 13.16
N GLY A 340 1.34 12.31 12.92
CA GLY A 340 2.27 12.75 13.96
C GLY A 340 1.93 14.10 14.61
N SER A 341 1.26 14.99 13.88
CA SER A 341 0.84 16.29 14.40
C SER A 341 -0.56 16.29 15.05
N LEU A 342 -1.39 15.28 14.75
CA LEU A 342 -2.78 15.21 15.23
C LEU A 342 -2.92 15.18 16.76
N PRO A 343 -2.11 14.43 17.53
CA PRO A 343 -2.21 14.43 18.98
C PRO A 343 -2.05 15.83 19.60
N VAL A 344 -1.23 16.69 18.99
CA VAL A 344 -1.07 18.09 19.43
C VAL A 344 -2.25 18.95 18.99
N GLN A 345 -2.72 18.78 17.75
CA GLN A 345 -3.82 19.57 17.16
C GLN A 345 -5.15 19.25 17.86
N GLN A 346 -5.45 17.98 18.09
CA GLN A 346 -6.66 17.49 18.73
C GLN A 346 -6.55 17.42 20.26
N ARG A 347 -5.44 17.88 20.81
CA ARG A 347 -5.23 18.00 22.28
C ARG A 347 -5.41 16.69 23.05
N PHE A 348 -4.91 15.57 22.52
CA PHE A 348 -4.97 14.28 23.20
C PHE A 348 -4.40 14.35 24.62
N PHE A 349 -4.95 13.57 25.55
CA PHE A 349 -4.49 13.42 26.93
C PHE A 349 -4.50 14.72 27.77
N GLN A 350 -5.23 15.79 27.34
CA GLN A 350 -5.27 17.06 28.11
C GLN A 350 -6.06 17.00 29.40
N TYR A 351 -6.73 15.88 29.69
CA TYR A 351 -7.34 15.64 31.00
C TYR A 351 -6.30 15.66 32.16
N ASP A 352 -5.02 15.43 31.86
CA ASP A 352 -3.91 15.51 32.82
C ASP A 352 -2.85 16.50 32.31
N PRO A 353 -2.65 17.67 32.99
CA PRO A 353 -1.64 18.65 32.60
C PRO A 353 -0.22 18.09 32.52
N SER A 354 0.10 17.05 33.30
CA SER A 354 1.40 16.38 33.30
C SER A 354 1.68 15.62 32.03
N ARG A 355 0.63 15.33 31.22
CA ARG A 355 0.71 14.53 29.99
C ARG A 355 0.87 15.35 28.69
N ARG A 356 0.90 16.68 28.80
CA ARG A 356 1.13 17.54 27.61
C ARG A 356 2.45 17.26 26.90
N GLU A 357 3.47 16.84 27.64
CA GLU A 357 4.77 16.48 27.08
C GLU A 357 4.69 15.26 26.15
N VAL A 358 3.75 14.34 26.38
CA VAL A 358 3.57 13.13 25.56
C VAL A 358 3.16 13.50 24.14
N GLN A 359 2.24 14.45 23.95
CA GLN A 359 1.81 14.92 22.62
C GLN A 359 3.00 15.51 21.84
N ALA A 360 3.77 16.37 22.48
CA ALA A 360 4.96 16.98 21.88
C ALA A 360 6.00 15.92 21.53
N PHE A 361 6.17 14.91 22.41
CA PHE A 361 7.09 13.80 22.18
C PHE A 361 6.66 12.94 20.98
N VAL A 362 5.36 12.60 20.85
CA VAL A 362 4.82 11.87 19.67
C VAL A 362 5.11 12.63 18.39
N ALA A 363 4.82 13.94 18.36
CA ALA A 363 5.05 14.78 17.20
C ALA A 363 6.55 14.92 16.85
N ALA A 364 7.41 15.09 17.83
CA ALA A 364 8.87 15.16 17.63
C ALA A 364 9.42 13.82 17.14
N THR A 365 8.96 12.70 17.72
CA THR A 365 9.36 11.37 17.32
C THR A 365 8.94 11.06 15.88
N ALA A 366 7.71 11.39 15.49
CA ALA A 366 7.24 11.20 14.12
C ALA A 366 8.10 11.97 13.10
N ARG A 367 8.44 13.23 13.39
CA ARG A 367 9.34 14.04 12.56
C ARG A 367 10.74 13.42 12.44
N LEU A 368 11.31 12.95 13.54
CA LEU A 368 12.62 12.31 13.53
C LEU A 368 12.61 10.97 12.77
N TYR A 369 11.53 10.19 12.92
CA TYR A 369 11.31 8.97 12.12
C TYR A 369 11.32 9.26 10.62
N ILE A 370 10.58 10.28 10.20
CA ILE A 370 10.55 10.69 8.80
C ILE A 370 11.95 11.11 8.36
N PHE A 371 12.60 11.99 9.09
CA PHE A 371 13.92 12.50 8.74
C PHE A 371 14.95 11.38 8.55
N VAL A 372 14.99 10.41 9.45
CA VAL A 372 15.95 9.30 9.40
C VAL A 372 15.55 8.27 8.36
N PHE A 373 14.31 7.76 8.41
CA PHE A 373 13.92 6.59 7.62
C PHE A 373 13.43 6.92 6.21
N SER A 374 13.02 8.16 5.91
CA SER A 374 12.74 8.52 4.52
C SER A 374 14.02 8.47 3.68
N ILE A 375 15.11 9.03 4.20
CA ILE A 375 16.39 9.07 3.49
C ILE A 375 17.04 7.69 3.52
N LEU A 376 17.25 7.13 4.70
CA LEU A 376 17.93 5.84 4.86
C LEU A 376 17.18 4.72 4.14
N GLY A 377 15.86 4.67 4.30
CA GLY A 377 15.02 3.65 3.67
C GLY A 377 15.01 3.75 2.16
N ALA A 378 14.86 4.96 1.60
CA ALA A 378 14.89 5.17 0.16
C ALA A 378 16.26 4.81 -0.44
N VAL A 379 17.35 5.24 0.18
CA VAL A 379 18.72 4.94 -0.26
C VAL A 379 19.00 3.44 -0.22
N LEU A 380 18.70 2.77 0.90
CA LEU A 380 18.92 1.33 1.02
C LEU A 380 18.08 0.53 0.02
N LEU A 381 16.83 0.91 -0.20
CA LEU A 381 15.94 0.26 -1.16
C LEU A 381 16.42 0.46 -2.59
N GLU A 382 16.91 1.67 -2.94
CA GLU A 382 17.47 1.99 -4.25
C GLU A 382 18.68 1.14 -4.59
N PHE A 383 19.67 1.07 -3.67
CA PHE A 383 20.92 0.38 -3.93
C PHE A 383 20.83 -1.14 -3.77
N HIS A 384 20.06 -1.62 -2.83
CA HIS A 384 20.02 -3.06 -2.50
C HIS A 384 18.78 -3.78 -3.03
N GLY A 385 17.65 -3.08 -3.25
CA GLY A 385 16.40 -3.66 -3.74
C GLY A 385 16.59 -4.49 -5.03
N PRO A 386 17.12 -3.91 -6.11
CA PRO A 386 17.33 -4.63 -7.38
C PRO A 386 18.25 -5.84 -7.24
N ASN A 387 19.31 -5.72 -6.42
CA ASN A 387 20.27 -6.79 -6.20
C ASN A 387 19.64 -7.98 -5.46
N LEU A 388 18.83 -7.72 -4.43
CA LEU A 388 18.12 -8.75 -3.68
C LEU A 388 17.12 -9.50 -4.58
N LEU A 389 16.36 -8.78 -5.41
CA LEU A 389 15.45 -9.39 -6.37
C LEU A 389 16.17 -10.24 -7.42
N ARG A 390 17.33 -9.78 -7.90
CA ARG A 390 18.19 -10.55 -8.84
C ARG A 390 18.68 -11.83 -8.20
N VAL A 391 19.22 -11.76 -6.97
CA VAL A 391 19.68 -12.96 -6.21
C VAL A 391 18.53 -13.92 -5.94
N ALA A 392 17.36 -13.40 -5.56
CA ALA A 392 16.17 -14.22 -5.34
C ALA A 392 15.74 -14.95 -6.64
N SER A 393 15.74 -14.25 -7.77
CA SER A 393 15.40 -14.80 -9.07
C SER A 393 16.39 -15.89 -9.50
N GLN A 394 17.69 -15.64 -9.34
CA GLN A 394 18.75 -16.61 -9.66
C GLN A 394 18.63 -17.88 -8.82
N ARG A 395 18.42 -17.75 -7.50
CA ARG A 395 18.25 -18.90 -6.62
C ARG A 395 17.03 -19.75 -6.99
N ARG A 396 15.92 -19.12 -7.38
CA ARG A 396 14.73 -19.83 -7.86
C ARG A 396 14.98 -20.56 -9.17
N ALA A 397 15.70 -19.93 -10.11
CA ALA A 397 16.07 -20.54 -11.39
C ALA A 397 17.02 -21.74 -11.19
N LEU A 398 18.07 -21.61 -10.39
CA LEU A 398 19.00 -22.71 -10.07
C LEU A 398 18.25 -23.91 -9.47
N PHE A 399 17.37 -23.67 -8.52
CA PHE A 399 16.57 -24.70 -7.89
C PHE A 399 15.58 -25.38 -8.87
N ALA A 400 15.07 -24.66 -9.87
CA ALA A 400 14.26 -25.23 -10.93
C ALA A 400 15.09 -26.10 -11.89
N CYS A 401 16.34 -25.68 -12.19
CA CYS A 401 17.27 -26.46 -13.02
C CYS A 401 17.76 -27.75 -12.34
N GLU A 402 18.17 -27.70 -11.07
CA GLU A 402 18.58 -28.88 -10.30
C GLU A 402 17.50 -29.96 -10.32
N ARG A 403 16.24 -29.54 -10.20
CA ARG A 403 15.11 -30.48 -10.22
C ARG A 403 14.77 -31.03 -11.59
N ALA A 404 14.96 -30.23 -12.64
CA ALA A 404 14.80 -30.73 -14.00
C ALA A 404 15.85 -31.83 -14.28
N ALA A 405 17.07 -31.64 -13.73
CA ALA A 405 18.12 -32.64 -13.80
C ALA A 405 17.78 -33.93 -13.01
N ASP A 406 17.32 -33.77 -11.74
CA ASP A 406 16.89 -34.93 -10.90
C ASP A 406 15.73 -35.72 -11.54
N ALA A 407 14.77 -35.00 -12.16
CA ALA A 407 13.63 -35.60 -12.83
C ALA A 407 14.05 -36.34 -14.13
N ALA A 408 15.03 -35.80 -14.86
CA ALA A 408 15.57 -36.42 -16.06
C ALA A 408 16.39 -37.66 -15.72
N GLU A 409 17.13 -37.68 -14.62
CA GLU A 409 17.87 -38.82 -14.12
C GLU A 409 16.94 -39.96 -13.66
N LEU A 410 15.83 -39.61 -12.98
CA LEU A 410 14.79 -40.57 -12.55
C LEU A 410 14.04 -41.20 -13.74
N ASP A 411 13.88 -40.46 -14.84
CA ASP A 411 13.16 -40.91 -16.05
C ASP A 411 14.08 -41.67 -17.04
N GLY A 412 15.36 -41.86 -16.67
CA GLY A 412 16.36 -42.58 -17.49
C GLY A 412 16.70 -41.88 -18.81
N ARG A 413 16.29 -40.62 -18.97
CA ARG A 413 16.66 -39.78 -20.10
C ARG A 413 17.98 -39.10 -19.74
N GLY A 414 19.06 -39.47 -20.45
CA GLY A 414 20.36 -38.83 -20.25
C GLY A 414 20.25 -37.30 -20.30
N LEU A 415 20.97 -36.64 -19.40
CA LEU A 415 21.04 -35.17 -19.35
C LEU A 415 21.40 -34.60 -20.74
N PRO A 416 20.75 -33.56 -21.23
CA PRO A 416 21.21 -32.81 -22.39
C PRO A 416 22.61 -32.27 -22.14
N ALA A 417 23.52 -32.50 -23.10
CA ALA A 417 24.96 -32.25 -22.95
C ALA A 417 25.32 -30.73 -22.83
N ASP A 418 24.35 -29.82 -23.04
CA ASP A 418 24.57 -28.37 -22.94
C ASP A 418 23.63 -27.76 -21.88
N PRO A 419 24.20 -27.18 -20.79
CA PRO A 419 23.40 -26.43 -19.79
C PRO A 419 22.62 -25.25 -20.37
N ARG A 420 22.98 -24.75 -21.57
CA ARG A 420 22.25 -23.69 -22.25
C ARG A 420 20.91 -24.16 -22.85
N GLU A 421 20.81 -25.43 -23.25
CA GLU A 421 19.56 -25.99 -23.74
C GLU A 421 18.50 -26.14 -22.64
N VAL A 422 18.96 -26.42 -21.40
CA VAL A 422 18.07 -26.49 -20.24
C VAL A 422 17.46 -25.12 -19.91
N THR A 423 18.21 -24.03 -20.14
CA THR A 423 17.74 -22.66 -19.91
C THR A 423 16.71 -22.22 -20.95
N LEU A 424 16.80 -22.74 -22.18
CA LEU A 424 15.85 -22.49 -23.26
C LEU A 424 14.57 -23.36 -23.16
N ALA A 425 14.68 -24.55 -22.59
CA ALA A 425 13.55 -25.45 -22.36
C ALA A 425 12.67 -25.05 -21.16
N VAL A 426 13.23 -24.32 -20.18
CA VAL A 426 12.47 -23.66 -19.11
C VAL A 426 11.84 -22.39 -19.71
N ARG A 427 10.79 -22.55 -20.50
CA ARG A 427 9.89 -21.41 -20.80
C ARG A 427 9.59 -20.71 -19.47
N PRO A 428 9.73 -19.39 -19.39
CA PRO A 428 9.20 -18.66 -18.24
C PRO A 428 7.76 -19.14 -18.04
N PRO A 429 7.33 -19.37 -16.81
CA PRO A 429 5.95 -19.76 -16.54
C PRO A 429 5.07 -18.79 -17.33
N PRO A 430 4.04 -19.28 -18.04
CA PRO A 430 3.15 -18.42 -18.77
C PRO A 430 2.73 -17.31 -17.80
N PRO A 431 2.64 -16.05 -18.25
CA PRO A 431 2.16 -14.98 -17.39
C PRO A 431 0.90 -15.51 -16.76
N LEU A 432 0.84 -15.47 -15.43
CA LEU A 432 -0.32 -15.91 -14.65
C LEU A 432 -1.53 -15.38 -15.37
N CYS A 433 -2.27 -16.28 -16.01
CA CYS A 433 -3.44 -15.93 -16.78
C CYS A 433 -4.26 -14.98 -15.94
N ALA A 434 -4.42 -13.76 -16.43
CA ALA A 434 -5.53 -12.94 -16.07
C ALA A 434 -6.77 -13.81 -16.35
N ALA A 435 -7.29 -14.45 -15.30
CA ALA A 435 -8.57 -15.13 -15.35
C ALA A 435 -9.63 -14.03 -15.50
N GLY A 436 -9.75 -13.54 -16.75
CA GLY A 436 -10.91 -12.82 -17.23
C GLY A 436 -12.03 -13.84 -17.26
N ALA A 437 -13.00 -13.65 -16.39
CA ALA A 437 -14.28 -14.28 -16.47
C ALA A 437 -14.95 -13.91 -17.81
N GLY A 438 -15.38 -14.90 -18.57
CA GLY A 438 -16.18 -14.69 -19.77
C GLY A 438 -16.39 -16.00 -20.50
N ALA A 439 -17.54 -16.58 -20.26
CA ALA A 439 -18.18 -17.66 -20.97
C ALA A 439 -17.81 -17.78 -22.48
N ALA A 440 -17.41 -18.99 -22.87
CA ALA A 440 -17.87 -19.63 -24.12
C ALA A 440 -17.47 -21.11 -24.02
N GLU A 441 -18.42 -21.93 -23.80
CA GLU A 441 -18.44 -23.35 -24.15
C GLU A 441 -18.31 -23.45 -25.68
N ASP A 442 -17.77 -24.59 -26.04
CA ASP A 442 -17.80 -25.24 -27.34
C ASP A 442 -16.51 -25.26 -28.16
N SER A 443 -16.21 -26.51 -28.49
CA SER A 443 -15.37 -26.98 -29.61
C SER A 443 -13.87 -27.14 -29.31
N CYS A 444 -13.52 -28.20 -28.54
CA CYS A 444 -12.30 -28.95 -28.77
C CYS A 444 -12.60 -30.24 -29.52
N GLY A 445 -12.57 -30.14 -30.84
CA GLY A 445 -12.58 -31.26 -31.77
C GLY A 445 -11.36 -31.19 -32.68
N GLY A 446 -10.47 -32.15 -32.51
CA GLY A 446 -9.53 -32.74 -33.44
C GLY A 446 -8.83 -31.87 -34.50
N GLN A 447 -7.51 -31.87 -34.44
CA GLN A 447 -6.66 -32.23 -35.55
C GLN A 447 -5.18 -32.19 -35.15
N ALA A 448 -4.67 -33.38 -34.92
CA ALA A 448 -3.25 -33.65 -35.04
C ALA A 448 -2.98 -33.85 -36.53
N SER A 449 -2.05 -33.15 -37.14
CA SER A 449 -1.10 -33.70 -38.11
C SER A 449 -0.33 -32.62 -38.87
N SER A 450 0.94 -32.95 -39.10
CA SER A 450 1.86 -32.46 -40.13
C SER A 450 2.53 -31.09 -39.94
N CYS A 451 3.72 -31.14 -39.29
CA CYS A 451 4.87 -30.34 -39.70
C CYS A 451 5.81 -31.22 -40.50
N SER A 452 5.91 -31.01 -41.80
CA SER A 452 7.07 -31.43 -42.61
C SER A 452 7.43 -30.32 -43.58
N ALA A 453 8.69 -29.90 -43.44
CA ALA A 453 9.70 -29.53 -44.42
C ALA A 453 9.29 -28.77 -45.69
N LEU A 454 10.09 -27.73 -45.93
CA LEU A 454 10.68 -27.24 -47.20
C LEU A 454 11.21 -25.83 -46.88
N GLY A 455 12.43 -25.42 -46.97
CA GLY A 455 13.47 -25.77 -47.88
C GLY A 455 13.47 -24.80 -49.09
N GLY A 456 14.42 -23.85 -49.13
CA GLY A 456 14.93 -23.37 -50.42
C GLY A 456 14.71 -21.89 -50.76
N ALA A 457 15.77 -21.10 -50.64
CA ALA A 457 16.50 -20.42 -51.69
C ALA A 457 16.03 -19.06 -52.24
N ARG A 458 16.94 -18.09 -52.10
CA ARG A 458 17.44 -17.10 -53.10
C ARG A 458 16.52 -16.02 -53.65
N GLY A 459 16.91 -14.75 -53.46
CA GLY A 459 17.52 -13.98 -54.54
C GLY A 459 16.85 -12.64 -54.80
N GLY A 460 17.62 -11.56 -54.83
CA GLY A 460 17.51 -10.49 -55.84
C GLY A 460 16.93 -9.16 -55.34
N ALA A 461 17.71 -8.22 -54.90
CA ALA A 461 18.21 -7.04 -55.62
C ALA A 461 17.18 -5.96 -56.07
N ALA A 462 17.59 -4.73 -55.74
CA ALA A 462 17.36 -3.42 -56.42
C ALA A 462 16.26 -2.52 -55.84
N ALA A 463 16.63 -1.48 -55.14
CA ALA A 463 16.85 -0.11 -55.64
C ALA A 463 15.58 0.68 -55.93
N GLY A 464 15.40 1.82 -55.26
CA GLY A 464 14.51 2.89 -55.69
C GLY A 464 14.00 3.77 -54.55
N ALA A 465 14.78 4.77 -54.15
CA ALA A 465 14.24 6.06 -53.74
C ALA A 465 14.01 6.89 -55.02
N PRO A 466 13.32 8.03 -55.07
CA PRO A 466 13.08 9.02 -54.02
C PRO A 466 11.71 9.73 -54.08
N GLU A 467 11.64 10.83 -53.38
CA GLU A 467 10.87 12.09 -53.55
C GLU A 467 9.83 12.40 -52.48
N GLU A 468 10.23 13.39 -51.65
CA GLU A 468 9.31 14.38 -51.08
C GLU A 468 8.60 15.16 -52.22
N PRO A 469 7.42 15.75 -51.98
CA PRO A 469 7.43 17.15 -51.61
C PRO A 469 6.35 17.61 -50.60
N GLU A 470 6.71 18.62 -49.86
CA GLU A 470 6.03 19.87 -49.48
C GLU A 470 4.50 19.97 -49.64
N GLY A 471 3.86 20.42 -48.57
CA GLY A 471 2.48 20.90 -48.54
C GLY A 471 2.03 21.10 -47.08
#